data_a7919f97087639615e4809c2151cbf21
#
_entry.id   a7919f97087639615e4809c2151cbf21
#
_cell.length_a   1.000
_cell.length_b   1.000
_cell.length_c   1.000
_cell.angle_alpha   90.00
_cell.angle_beta   90.00
_cell.angle_gamma   90.00
#
_symmetry.space_group_name_H-M   'P 1'
#
loop_
_entity.id
_entity.type
_entity.pdbx_description
1 polymer ?
#
loop_
_entity_poly.entity_id
_entity_poly.type
_entity_poly.pdbx_seq_one_letter_code
_entity_poly.pdbx_strand_id
1 'polypeptide(L)'
;MTLASCDSRKTAGENPFFTEWDTSHGVPPFDKILPEHFMPAFERGMSLHEAEIDAITSNKDEATFENTILAYDDAGQMLAQTELVFGMLCAAETNDRMQALQEQAMPLLAAHRDKIRLDDKLFVRVKEVYD
;
A
#
# COMPACT_ATOMS: atom_id res chain seq x y z
N MET A 1 -6.38 -47.73 -17.85
CA MET A 1 -7.18 -46.76 -17.05
C MET A 1 -6.20 -45.77 -16.48
N THR A 2 -6.05 -44.64 -17.12
CA THR A 2 -5.20 -43.52 -16.67
C THR A 2 -6.06 -42.55 -15.92
N LEU A 3 -5.84 -42.48 -14.61
CA LEU A 3 -6.43 -41.44 -13.73
C LEU A 3 -5.75 -40.12 -14.04
N ALA A 4 -6.44 -39.24 -14.76
CA ALA A 4 -6.04 -37.86 -14.89
C ALA A 4 -6.22 -37.19 -13.55
N SER A 5 -5.11 -36.93 -12.87
CA SER A 5 -5.04 -36.05 -11.72
C SER A 5 -5.36 -34.62 -12.20
N CYS A 6 -6.56 -34.15 -11.91
CA CYS A 6 -6.88 -32.72 -12.04
C CYS A 6 -6.07 -31.97 -11.00
N ASP A 7 -4.88 -31.57 -11.43
CA ASP A 7 -4.12 -30.52 -10.74
C ASP A 7 -4.87 -29.21 -10.90
N SER A 8 -5.72 -28.92 -9.93
CA SER A 8 -6.34 -27.59 -9.79
C SER A 8 -5.27 -26.61 -9.36
N ARG A 9 -4.38 -26.27 -10.29
CA ARG A 9 -3.69 -24.98 -10.21
C ARG A 9 -4.77 -23.93 -10.32
N LYS A 10 -5.25 -23.45 -9.17
CA LYS A 10 -5.82 -22.09 -9.10
C LYS A 10 -4.77 -21.19 -9.71
N THR A 11 -4.99 -20.76 -10.94
CA THR A 11 -4.27 -19.63 -11.53
C THR A 11 -4.34 -18.54 -10.50
N ALA A 12 -3.19 -18.10 -10.01
CA ALA A 12 -3.11 -16.94 -9.15
C ALA A 12 -3.77 -15.80 -9.92
N GLY A 13 -5.01 -15.52 -9.57
CA GLY A 13 -5.77 -14.40 -10.13
C GLY A 13 -4.98 -13.14 -9.86
N GLU A 14 -5.14 -12.15 -10.73
CA GLU A 14 -4.54 -10.84 -10.55
C GLU A 14 -4.78 -10.34 -9.12
N ASN A 15 -3.73 -9.83 -8.46
CA ASN A 15 -3.83 -9.38 -7.08
C ASN A 15 -4.90 -8.28 -6.96
N PRO A 16 -5.94 -8.46 -6.13
CA PRO A 16 -7.05 -7.51 -6.04
C PRO A 16 -6.65 -6.08 -5.66
N PHE A 17 -5.49 -5.91 -5.03
CA PHE A 17 -4.96 -4.58 -4.70
C PHE A 17 -4.38 -3.83 -5.90
N PHE A 18 -4.21 -4.48 -7.06
CA PHE A 18 -3.63 -3.87 -8.25
C PHE A 18 -4.67 -3.40 -9.26
N THR A 19 -5.94 -3.63 -8.98
CA THR A 19 -7.07 -3.25 -9.82
C THR A 19 -8.06 -2.39 -9.04
N GLU A 20 -8.84 -1.58 -9.74
CA GLU A 20 -9.98 -0.91 -9.12
C GLU A 20 -11.00 -1.92 -8.63
N TRP A 21 -11.57 -1.66 -7.48
CA TRP A 21 -12.60 -2.54 -6.93
C TRP A 21 -13.97 -2.17 -7.52
N ASP A 22 -14.43 -3.00 -8.43
CA ASP A 22 -15.80 -2.93 -8.99
C ASP A 22 -16.80 -3.56 -8.00
N THR A 23 -16.86 -2.98 -6.82
CA THR A 23 -17.74 -3.40 -5.73
C THR A 23 -18.66 -2.26 -5.34
N SER A 24 -19.82 -2.59 -4.78
CA SER A 24 -20.74 -1.57 -4.27
C SER A 24 -20.06 -0.71 -3.20
N HIS A 25 -20.03 0.59 -3.41
CA HIS A 25 -19.42 1.58 -2.50
C HIS A 25 -17.92 1.43 -2.26
N GLY A 26 -17.16 0.78 -3.16
CA GLY A 26 -15.71 0.60 -3.02
C GLY A 26 -15.31 -0.32 -1.86
N VAL A 27 -16.20 -1.19 -1.42
CA VAL A 27 -15.90 -2.17 -0.37
C VAL A 27 -14.80 -3.12 -0.85
N PRO A 28 -13.78 -3.44 -0.02
CA PRO A 28 -12.76 -4.42 -0.41
C PRO A 28 -13.38 -5.76 -0.80
N PRO A 29 -12.94 -6.41 -1.89
CA PRO A 29 -13.44 -7.73 -2.29
C PRO A 29 -12.84 -8.81 -1.38
N PHE A 30 -13.29 -8.87 -0.12
CA PHE A 30 -12.74 -9.77 0.91
C PHE A 30 -12.78 -11.25 0.51
N ASP A 31 -13.73 -11.65 -0.32
CA ASP A 31 -13.86 -13.00 -0.87
C ASP A 31 -12.73 -13.38 -1.85
N LYS A 32 -12.03 -12.38 -2.39
CA LYS A 32 -10.93 -12.53 -3.36
C LYS A 32 -9.56 -12.25 -2.77
N ILE A 33 -9.52 -11.58 -1.60
CA ILE A 33 -8.26 -11.23 -0.94
C ILE A 33 -7.73 -12.42 -0.15
N LEU A 34 -6.49 -12.81 -0.44
CA LEU A 34 -5.79 -13.91 0.20
C LEU A 34 -4.53 -13.38 0.91
N PRO A 35 -4.03 -14.07 1.95
CA PRO A 35 -2.83 -13.64 2.67
C PRO A 35 -1.61 -13.38 1.77
N GLU A 36 -1.43 -14.18 0.72
CA GLU A 36 -0.34 -14.03 -0.26
C GLU A 36 -0.39 -12.74 -1.09
N HIS A 37 -1.51 -12.04 -1.11
CA HIS A 37 -1.67 -10.80 -1.84
C HIS A 37 -1.07 -9.58 -1.10
N PHE A 38 -0.90 -9.67 0.23
CA PHE A 38 -0.51 -8.52 1.04
C PHE A 38 0.94 -8.09 0.84
N MET A 39 1.92 -9.01 0.90
CA MET A 39 3.32 -8.61 0.76
C MET A 39 3.60 -7.93 -0.59
N PRO A 40 3.19 -8.48 -1.74
CA PRO A 40 3.32 -7.78 -3.02
C PRO A 40 2.59 -6.42 -3.06
N ALA A 41 1.44 -6.32 -2.39
CA ALA A 41 0.68 -5.07 -2.33
C ALA A 41 1.39 -4.02 -1.46
N PHE A 42 1.98 -4.40 -0.33
CA PHE A 42 2.80 -3.51 0.50
C PHE A 42 4.03 -3.03 -0.26
N GLU A 43 4.78 -3.92 -0.91
CA GLU A 43 5.96 -3.56 -1.68
C GLU A 43 5.63 -2.56 -2.80
N ARG A 44 4.57 -2.83 -3.56
CA ARG A 44 4.11 -1.92 -4.61
C ARG A 44 3.59 -0.60 -4.05
N GLY A 45 2.81 -0.65 -2.96
CA GLY A 45 2.29 0.54 -2.30
C GLY A 45 3.38 1.45 -1.76
N MET A 46 4.42 0.88 -1.13
CA MET A 46 5.59 1.63 -0.68
C MET A 46 6.36 2.26 -1.85
N SER A 47 6.57 1.51 -2.93
CA SER A 47 7.26 2.02 -4.12
C SER A 47 6.51 3.16 -4.80
N LEU A 48 5.19 3.06 -4.91
CA LEU A 48 4.35 4.14 -5.45
C LEU A 48 4.37 5.36 -4.55
N HIS A 49 4.24 5.18 -3.24
CA HIS A 49 4.31 6.28 -2.28
C HIS A 49 5.66 7.01 -2.36
N GLU A 50 6.78 6.29 -2.45
CA GLU A 50 8.10 6.91 -2.65
C GLU A 50 8.16 7.74 -3.94
N ALA A 51 7.62 7.22 -5.05
CA ALA A 51 7.60 7.94 -6.32
C ALA A 51 6.72 9.20 -6.25
N GLU A 52 5.61 9.17 -5.52
CA GLU A 52 4.75 10.33 -5.29
C GLU A 52 5.47 11.39 -4.44
N ILE A 53 6.18 11.00 -3.39
CA ILE A 53 7.00 11.91 -2.59
C ILE A 53 8.15 12.49 -3.41
N ASP A 54 8.81 11.68 -4.23
CA ASP A 54 9.87 12.16 -5.14
C ASP A 54 9.33 13.19 -6.14
N ALA A 55 8.11 13.01 -6.63
CA ALA A 55 7.47 13.98 -7.51
C ALA A 55 7.21 15.32 -6.81
N ILE A 56 6.81 15.32 -5.54
CA ILE A 56 6.64 16.54 -4.74
C ILE A 56 7.97 17.23 -4.51
N THR A 57 8.99 16.47 -4.07
CA THR A 57 10.29 17.02 -3.67
C THR A 57 11.16 17.47 -4.84
N SER A 58 10.96 16.91 -6.03
CA SER A 58 11.66 17.28 -7.27
C SER A 58 10.94 18.34 -8.10
N ASN A 59 9.75 18.75 -7.71
CA ASN A 59 8.99 19.79 -8.39
C ASN A 59 9.77 21.12 -8.38
N LYS A 60 9.92 21.75 -9.58
CA LYS A 60 10.67 22.99 -9.77
C LYS A 60 9.83 24.25 -9.58
N ASP A 61 8.51 24.10 -9.55
CA ASP A 61 7.61 25.21 -9.34
C ASP A 61 7.68 25.70 -7.89
N GLU A 62 7.29 26.94 -7.66
CA GLU A 62 7.13 27.49 -6.31
C GLU A 62 6.24 26.58 -5.46
N ALA A 63 6.62 26.39 -4.19
CA ALA A 63 5.86 25.55 -3.28
C ALA A 63 4.53 26.23 -2.92
N THR A 64 3.44 25.52 -3.19
CA THR A 64 2.08 25.95 -2.83
C THR A 64 1.42 24.91 -1.94
N PHE A 65 0.31 25.30 -1.32
CA PHE A 65 -0.50 24.36 -0.56
C PHE A 65 -0.93 23.15 -1.42
N GLU A 66 -1.36 23.42 -2.67
CA GLU A 66 -1.87 22.39 -3.57
C GLU A 66 -0.78 21.41 -4.03
N ASN A 67 0.38 21.93 -4.48
CA ASN A 67 1.44 21.10 -5.05
C ASN A 67 2.36 20.47 -4.00
N THR A 68 2.17 20.80 -2.72
CA THR A 68 3.01 20.32 -1.63
C THR A 68 2.19 19.66 -0.52
N ILE A 69 1.33 20.41 0.16
CA ILE A 69 0.58 19.89 1.32
C ILE A 69 -0.53 18.93 0.87
N LEU A 70 -1.37 19.35 -0.07
CA LEU A 70 -2.44 18.52 -0.59
C LEU A 70 -1.89 17.30 -1.35
N ALA A 71 -0.84 17.50 -2.15
CA ALA A 71 -0.18 16.39 -2.85
C ALA A 71 0.44 15.38 -1.86
N TYR A 72 0.98 15.83 -0.72
CA TYR A 72 1.49 14.95 0.34
C TYR A 72 0.37 14.20 1.06
N ASP A 73 -0.76 14.86 1.32
CA ASP A 73 -1.93 14.22 1.94
C ASP A 73 -2.54 13.14 1.03
N ASP A 74 -2.52 13.37 -0.28
CA ASP A 74 -3.01 12.43 -1.29
C ASP A 74 -2.02 11.29 -1.59
N ALA A 75 -0.76 11.41 -1.19
CA ALA A 75 0.26 10.40 -1.47
C ALA A 75 0.06 9.12 -0.62
N GLY A 76 0.41 7.97 -1.19
CA GLY A 76 0.41 6.68 -0.48
C GLY A 76 -0.98 6.04 -0.31
N GLN A 77 -1.98 6.44 -1.07
CA GLN A 77 -3.35 5.92 -0.93
C GLN A 77 -3.43 4.40 -1.11
N MET A 78 -2.70 3.84 -2.08
CA MET A 78 -2.69 2.39 -2.27
C MET A 78 -2.12 1.66 -1.05
N LEU A 79 -1.05 2.20 -0.45
CA LEU A 79 -0.45 1.64 0.75
C LEU A 79 -1.42 1.72 1.93
N ALA A 80 -2.02 2.89 2.16
CA ALA A 80 -2.99 3.12 3.23
C ALA A 80 -4.21 2.19 3.10
N GLN A 81 -4.72 2.00 1.90
CA GLN A 81 -5.82 1.08 1.63
C GLN A 81 -5.44 -0.37 1.95
N THR A 82 -4.24 -0.79 1.54
CA THR A 82 -3.72 -2.14 1.83
C THR A 82 -3.54 -2.36 3.34
N GLU A 83 -2.96 -1.38 4.05
CA GLU A 83 -2.80 -1.42 5.52
C GLU A 83 -4.15 -1.52 6.24
N LEU A 84 -5.15 -0.74 5.79
CA LEU A 84 -6.49 -0.76 6.37
C LEU A 84 -7.14 -2.14 6.26
N VAL A 85 -7.14 -2.73 5.06
CA VAL A 85 -7.71 -4.07 4.82
C VAL A 85 -6.96 -5.13 5.60
N PHE A 86 -5.63 -5.04 5.64
CA PHE A 86 -4.80 -5.94 6.42
C PHE A 86 -5.13 -5.89 7.91
N GLY A 87 -5.25 -4.70 8.48
CA GLY A 87 -5.63 -4.50 9.87
C GLY A 87 -7.02 -5.07 10.19
N MET A 88 -8.00 -4.87 9.29
CA MET A 88 -9.33 -5.43 9.44
C MET A 88 -9.32 -6.96 9.47
N LEU A 89 -8.57 -7.61 8.57
CA LEU A 89 -8.46 -9.06 8.53
C LEU A 89 -7.67 -9.63 9.73
N CYS A 90 -6.60 -8.96 10.17
CA CYS A 90 -5.89 -9.35 11.37
C CYS A 90 -6.78 -9.29 12.63
N ALA A 91 -7.70 -8.32 12.69
CA ALA A 91 -8.64 -8.19 13.79
C ALA A 91 -9.78 -9.22 13.75
N ALA A 92 -10.22 -9.62 12.55
CA ALA A 92 -11.33 -10.53 12.35
C ALA A 92 -10.91 -12.01 12.40
N GLU A 93 -9.74 -12.33 11.85
CA GLU A 93 -9.23 -13.70 11.73
C GLU A 93 -7.78 -13.77 12.20
N THR A 94 -7.58 -14.03 13.50
CA THR A 94 -6.24 -14.27 14.03
C THR A 94 -5.86 -15.74 13.81
N ASN A 95 -5.02 -15.99 12.82
CA ASN A 95 -4.42 -17.30 12.56
C ASN A 95 -2.90 -17.17 12.41
N ASP A 96 -2.16 -18.28 12.54
CA ASP A 96 -0.70 -18.30 12.51
C ASP A 96 -0.12 -17.68 11.23
N ARG A 97 -0.81 -17.83 10.10
CA ARG A 97 -0.36 -17.28 8.82
C ARG A 97 -0.46 -15.77 8.79
N MET A 98 -1.55 -15.19 9.29
CA MET A 98 -1.72 -13.74 9.39
C MET A 98 -0.76 -13.14 10.41
N GLN A 99 -0.49 -13.83 11.52
CA GLN A 99 0.50 -13.39 12.51
C GLN A 99 1.91 -13.36 11.92
N ALA A 100 2.34 -14.43 11.22
CA ALA A 100 3.63 -14.47 10.56
C ALA A 100 3.78 -13.37 9.50
N LEU A 101 2.73 -13.09 8.76
CA LEU A 101 2.69 -12.00 7.79
C LEU A 101 2.80 -10.63 8.46
N GLN A 102 2.12 -10.43 9.59
CA GLN A 102 2.20 -9.21 10.39
C GLN A 102 3.62 -8.98 10.92
N GLU A 103 4.28 -10.01 11.44
CA GLU A 103 5.66 -9.94 11.91
C GLU A 103 6.65 -9.54 10.80
N GLN A 104 6.40 -9.95 9.56
CA GLN A 104 7.21 -9.57 8.40
C GLN A 104 6.90 -8.16 7.91
N ALA A 105 5.63 -7.79 7.81
CA ALA A 105 5.20 -6.53 7.22
C ALA A 105 5.45 -5.33 8.14
N MET A 106 5.20 -5.46 9.46
CA MET A 106 5.25 -4.30 10.37
C MET A 106 6.60 -3.58 10.42
N PRO A 107 7.77 -4.27 10.46
CA PRO A 107 9.06 -3.58 10.40
C PRO A 107 9.30 -2.83 9.09
N LEU A 108 8.86 -3.38 7.96
CA LEU A 108 9.01 -2.77 6.64
C LEU A 108 8.16 -1.50 6.53
N LEU A 109 6.91 -1.57 6.98
CA LEU A 109 5.99 -0.44 7.01
C LEU A 109 6.46 0.66 7.96
N ALA A 110 7.02 0.30 9.12
CA ALA A 110 7.59 1.26 10.06
C ALA A 110 8.81 1.98 9.46
N ALA A 111 9.74 1.23 8.87
CA ALA A 111 10.93 1.80 8.22
C ALA A 111 10.54 2.72 7.04
N HIS A 112 9.53 2.33 6.26
CA HIS A 112 9.01 3.17 5.18
C HIS A 112 8.42 4.49 5.70
N ARG A 113 7.60 4.43 6.75
CA ARG A 113 7.02 5.64 7.38
C ARG A 113 8.10 6.57 7.91
N ASP A 114 9.13 6.02 8.56
CA ASP A 114 10.25 6.80 9.06
C ASP A 114 11.04 7.44 7.92
N LYS A 115 11.28 6.71 6.83
CA LYS A 115 11.94 7.23 5.62
C LYS A 115 11.22 8.46 5.06
N ILE A 116 9.89 8.40 4.94
CA ILE A 116 9.10 9.53 4.42
C ILE A 116 9.09 10.70 5.42
N ARG A 117 8.86 10.45 6.71
CA ARG A 117 8.79 11.49 7.75
C ARG A 117 10.11 12.22 8.00
N LEU A 118 11.22 11.54 7.78
CA LEU A 118 12.58 12.08 7.96
C LEU A 118 13.20 12.57 6.64
N ASP A 119 12.42 12.70 5.58
CA ASP A 119 12.90 13.22 4.31
C ASP A 119 13.15 14.72 4.39
N ASP A 120 14.43 15.10 4.35
CA ASP A 120 14.85 16.50 4.47
C ASP A 120 14.33 17.37 3.31
N LYS A 121 14.19 16.81 2.10
CA LYS A 121 13.70 17.54 0.93
C LYS A 121 12.21 17.82 1.07
N LEU A 122 11.45 16.84 1.57
CA LEU A 122 10.05 17.02 1.86
C LEU A 122 9.85 18.08 2.95
N PHE A 123 10.66 18.03 4.02
CA PHE A 123 10.61 19.04 5.08
C PHE A 123 10.87 20.45 4.54
N VAL A 124 11.92 20.63 3.72
CA VAL A 124 12.22 21.93 3.10
C VAL A 124 11.05 22.41 2.26
N ARG A 125 10.50 21.54 1.42
CA ARG A 125 9.37 21.86 0.54
C ARG A 125 8.11 22.26 1.31
N VAL A 126 7.81 21.55 2.41
CA VAL A 126 6.69 21.91 3.31
C VAL A 126 6.93 23.26 3.98
N LYS A 127 8.16 23.50 4.45
CA LYS A 127 8.53 24.77 5.11
C LYS A 127 8.34 25.97 4.16
N GLU A 128 8.71 25.85 2.87
CA GLU A 128 8.54 26.90 1.87
C GLU A 128 7.08 27.34 1.70
N VAL A 129 6.10 26.48 1.97
CA VAL A 129 4.66 26.84 1.92
C VAL A 129 4.27 27.76 3.08
N TYR A 130 4.97 27.71 4.22
CA TYR A 130 4.64 28.47 5.43
C TYR A 130 5.47 29.74 5.61
N ASP A 131 6.55 29.88 4.86
CA ASP A 131 7.43 31.06 4.92
C ASP A 131 6.96 32.17 3.95
#